data_c8d3972288370e75408c55ee71a1da9a
#
_entry.id   c8d3972288370e75408c55ee71a1da9a
#
_cell.length_a   1.000
_cell.length_b   1.000
_cell.length_c   1.000
_cell.angle_alpha   90.00
_cell.angle_beta   90.00
_cell.angle_gamma   90.00
#
_symmetry.space_group_name_H-M   'P 1'
#
loop_
_entity.id
_entity.type
_entity.pdbx_description
1 polymer ?
#
loop_
_entity_poly.entity_id
_entity_poly.type
_entity_poly.pdbx_seq_one_letter_code
_entity_poly.pdbx_strand_id
1 'polypeptide(L)'
;VLDHVKLGEQDLIVTLLTANGAQARAVAKGARKPGGRLAARVELFSETDFLLALGRNLDIVSEATLVDPHERLRGDLERVSAASASCEVARLTSFEDAEDSFVYPLLSRALRAFEEAVDQPHLDLTVAAYVFKVLAHEGWRPELDHCIACGDPSPMWFSSAAGGALCESCAREIPGAEPISPSQLAWMRALIGSTFDQLLAADVTSECALWLVGCAHRWAATHLDARLRAFEFMLAL
;
A
#
# COMPACT_ATOMS: atom_id res chain seq x y z
N VAL A 1 3.56 -4.36 11.73
CA VAL A 1 4.18 -3.07 12.09
C VAL A 1 4.27 -2.20 10.85
N LEU A 2 3.55 -1.07 10.82
CA LEU A 2 3.52 -0.15 9.68
C LEU A 2 4.69 0.86 9.69
N ASP A 3 5.02 1.39 10.85
CA ASP A 3 6.01 2.43 11.01
C ASP A 3 6.61 2.42 12.41
N HIS A 4 7.79 3.00 12.59
CA HIS A 4 8.36 3.26 13.89
C HIS A 4 9.16 4.55 13.95
N VAL A 5 9.09 5.23 15.07
CA VAL A 5 9.81 6.48 15.35
C VAL A 5 10.67 6.32 16.59
N LYS A 6 11.91 6.83 16.55
CA LYS A 6 12.81 6.81 17.70
C LYS A 6 12.24 7.65 18.84
N LEU A 7 12.21 7.07 20.05
CA LEU A 7 11.85 7.74 21.29
C LEU A 7 13.03 7.68 22.26
N GLY A 8 13.70 8.80 22.45
CA GLY A 8 14.93 8.81 23.25
C GLY A 8 16.04 7.93 22.66
N GLU A 9 16.87 7.35 23.53
CA GLU A 9 18.05 6.58 23.09
C GLU A 9 17.73 5.10 22.77
N GLN A 10 16.78 4.51 23.46
CA GLN A 10 16.60 3.05 23.47
C GLN A 10 15.21 2.55 23.08
N ASP A 11 14.23 3.45 22.99
CA ASP A 11 12.84 3.11 22.77
C ASP A 11 12.39 3.44 21.34
N LEU A 12 11.29 2.83 20.92
CA LEU A 12 10.56 3.17 19.68
C LEU A 12 9.11 3.47 20.01
N ILE A 13 8.50 4.39 19.29
CA ILE A 13 7.05 4.43 19.12
C ILE A 13 6.76 3.63 17.86
N VAL A 14 5.93 2.60 17.97
CA VAL A 14 5.49 1.77 16.85
C VAL A 14 4.07 2.14 16.45
N THR A 15 3.82 2.18 15.14
CA THR A 15 2.48 2.29 14.55
C THR A 15 2.10 0.93 14.00
N LEU A 16 0.99 0.40 14.47
CA LEU A 16 0.50 -0.94 14.19
C LEU A 16 -0.82 -0.87 13.41
N LEU A 17 -1.00 -1.77 12.46
CA LEU A 17 -2.30 -2.13 11.93
C LEU A 17 -2.76 -3.38 12.66
N THR A 18 -3.87 -3.30 13.36
CA THR A 18 -4.42 -4.42 14.14
C THR A 18 -5.23 -5.37 13.24
N ALA A 19 -5.50 -6.57 13.73
CA ALA A 19 -6.24 -7.58 12.97
C ALA A 19 -7.68 -7.15 12.60
N ASN A 20 -8.28 -6.25 13.38
CA ASN A 20 -9.58 -5.64 13.07
C ASN A 20 -9.48 -4.39 12.18
N GLY A 21 -8.29 -4.04 11.69
CA GLY A 21 -8.06 -2.92 10.77
C GLY A 21 -7.85 -1.56 11.42
N ALA A 22 -8.03 -1.45 12.74
CA ALA A 22 -7.74 -0.20 13.44
C ALA A 22 -6.23 0.07 13.51
N GLN A 23 -5.86 1.35 13.57
CA GLN A 23 -4.49 1.74 13.83
C GLN A 23 -4.25 1.83 15.35
N ALA A 24 -3.11 1.36 15.83
CA ALA A 24 -2.71 1.50 17.22
C ALA A 24 -1.28 2.05 17.32
N ARG A 25 -1.00 2.86 18.36
CA ARG A 25 0.33 3.38 18.63
C ARG A 25 0.77 3.01 20.03
N ALA A 26 1.97 2.44 20.13
CA ALA A 26 2.51 1.99 21.41
C ALA A 26 4.01 2.27 21.55
N VAL A 27 4.47 2.40 22.79
CA VAL A 27 5.90 2.54 23.11
C VAL A 27 6.50 1.14 23.31
N ALA A 28 7.46 0.77 22.48
CA ALA A 28 8.28 -0.43 22.61
C ALA A 28 9.58 -0.09 23.37
N LYS A 29 9.54 -0.27 24.71
CA LYS A 29 10.67 0.06 25.58
C LYS A 29 11.86 -0.86 25.36
N GLY A 30 13.04 -0.28 25.21
CA GLY A 30 14.30 -1.01 24.99
C GLY A 30 14.38 -1.73 23.64
N ALA A 31 13.50 -1.42 22.69
CA ALA A 31 13.48 -2.04 21.36
C ALA A 31 14.79 -1.80 20.57
N ARG A 32 15.50 -0.72 20.88
CA ARG A 32 16.80 -0.37 20.25
C ARG A 32 18.02 -0.82 21.05
N LYS A 33 17.83 -1.48 22.19
CA LYS A 33 18.96 -2.04 22.95
C LYS A 33 19.57 -3.22 22.19
N PRO A 34 20.90 -3.31 22.09
CA PRO A 34 21.56 -4.50 21.55
C PRO A 34 21.09 -5.77 22.28
N GLY A 35 20.59 -6.76 21.53
CA GLY A 35 20.01 -7.97 22.10
C GLY A 35 18.67 -7.78 22.83
N GLY A 36 18.02 -6.63 22.64
CA GLY A 36 16.72 -6.32 23.22
C GLY A 36 15.64 -7.30 22.77
N ARG A 37 14.84 -7.76 23.74
CA ARG A 37 13.78 -8.77 23.54
C ARG A 37 12.73 -8.35 22.50
N LEU A 38 12.50 -7.04 22.34
CA LEU A 38 11.50 -6.49 21.43
C LEU A 38 12.07 -6.14 20.04
N ALA A 39 13.39 -6.05 19.86
CA ALA A 39 14.01 -5.55 18.64
C ALA A 39 13.44 -6.21 17.36
N ALA A 40 13.56 -7.55 17.25
CA ALA A 40 13.07 -8.30 16.09
C ALA A 40 11.54 -8.33 15.96
N ARG A 41 10.81 -8.05 17.04
CA ARG A 41 9.34 -8.15 17.09
C ARG A 41 8.64 -6.88 16.68
N VAL A 42 9.38 -5.77 16.63
CA VAL A 42 8.87 -4.44 16.23
C VAL A 42 9.55 -3.91 14.97
N GLU A 43 10.21 -4.79 14.23
CA GLU A 43 10.75 -4.44 12.92
C GLU A 43 9.62 -4.13 11.93
N LEU A 44 9.92 -3.25 10.98
CA LEU A 44 8.95 -2.91 9.93
C LEU A 44 8.48 -4.17 9.20
N PHE A 45 7.21 -4.17 8.83
CA PHE A 45 6.51 -5.24 8.10
C PHE A 45 6.23 -6.50 8.93
N SER A 46 6.86 -6.71 10.11
CA SER A 46 6.60 -7.90 10.91
C SER A 46 5.13 -8.00 11.35
N GLU A 47 4.59 -9.20 11.27
CA GLU A 47 3.33 -9.58 11.92
C GLU A 47 3.65 -10.13 13.31
N THR A 48 3.07 -9.53 14.33
CA THR A 48 3.42 -9.83 15.74
C THR A 48 2.17 -9.71 16.61
N ASP A 49 1.93 -10.69 17.46
CA ASP A 49 0.93 -10.59 18.51
C ASP A 49 1.48 -9.75 19.65
N PHE A 50 0.81 -8.63 19.92
CA PHE A 50 1.20 -7.69 20.97
C PHE A 50 0.21 -7.72 22.13
N LEU A 51 0.72 -7.79 23.37
CA LEU A 51 -0.01 -7.41 24.55
C LEU A 51 0.36 -5.96 24.89
N LEU A 52 -0.62 -5.08 24.84
CA LEU A 52 -0.46 -3.66 25.16
C LEU A 52 -1.01 -3.37 26.55
N ALA A 53 -0.21 -2.71 27.38
CA ALA A 53 -0.66 -2.15 28.64
C ALA A 53 -1.09 -0.70 28.41
N LEU A 54 -2.24 -0.31 28.94
CA LEU A 54 -2.77 1.05 28.84
C LEU A 54 -1.77 2.04 29.42
N GLY A 55 -1.41 3.01 28.61
CA GLY A 55 -0.55 4.15 28.97
C GLY A 55 -1.35 5.42 29.15
N ARG A 56 -0.68 6.49 29.61
CA ARG A 56 -1.33 7.79 29.80
C ARG A 56 -1.62 8.52 28.46
N ASN A 57 -0.68 8.45 27.53
CA ASN A 57 -0.77 9.10 26.21
C ASN A 57 -0.61 8.11 25.07
N LEU A 58 0.24 7.11 25.25
CA LEU A 58 0.46 6.00 24.32
C LEU A 58 0.50 4.72 25.15
N ASP A 59 0.00 3.64 24.57
CA ASP A 59 0.09 2.32 25.15
C ASP A 59 1.54 1.83 25.21
N ILE A 60 1.80 0.83 26.01
CA ILE A 60 3.14 0.27 26.22
C ILE A 60 3.12 -1.20 25.80
N VAL A 61 4.05 -1.59 24.91
CA VAL A 61 4.25 -3.01 24.58
C VAL A 61 4.76 -3.76 25.82
N SER A 62 3.92 -4.60 26.41
CA SER A 62 4.25 -5.47 27.54
C SER A 62 4.85 -6.77 27.07
N GLU A 63 4.21 -7.40 26.07
CA GLU A 63 4.66 -8.66 25.48
C GLU A 63 4.52 -8.57 23.96
N ALA A 64 5.34 -9.34 23.26
CA ALA A 64 5.31 -9.46 21.81
C ALA A 64 5.73 -10.86 21.38
N THR A 65 4.93 -11.53 20.58
CA THR A 65 5.22 -12.83 19.98
C THR A 65 5.21 -12.69 18.46
N LEU A 66 6.36 -12.93 17.84
CA LEU A 66 6.52 -12.84 16.40
C LEU A 66 5.73 -13.93 15.70
N VAL A 67 4.87 -13.58 14.76
CA VAL A 67 4.04 -14.48 13.94
C VAL A 67 4.68 -14.70 12.58
N ASP A 68 4.94 -13.63 11.84
CA ASP A 68 5.62 -13.67 10.55
C ASP A 68 6.64 -12.51 10.47
N PRO A 69 7.94 -12.82 10.35
CA PRO A 69 8.98 -11.79 10.25
C PRO A 69 9.05 -11.13 8.88
N HIS A 70 8.50 -11.72 7.82
CA HIS A 70 8.69 -11.30 6.42
C HIS A 70 10.17 -11.05 6.08
N GLU A 71 11.04 -12.02 6.38
CA GLU A 71 12.50 -11.85 6.29
C GLU A 71 12.98 -11.57 4.87
N ARG A 72 12.31 -12.14 3.87
CA ARG A 72 12.68 -11.95 2.45
C ARG A 72 12.52 -10.51 1.98
N LEU A 73 11.62 -9.74 2.59
CA LEU A 73 11.46 -8.32 2.26
C LEU A 73 12.72 -7.52 2.60
N ARG A 74 13.40 -7.85 3.72
CA ARG A 74 14.51 -7.05 4.25
C ARG A 74 15.84 -7.27 3.53
N GLY A 75 15.96 -8.34 2.77
CA GLY A 75 17.20 -8.67 2.03
C GLY A 75 17.33 -7.98 0.68
N ASP A 76 16.33 -7.23 0.25
CA ASP A 76 16.19 -6.71 -1.10
C ASP A 76 15.60 -5.29 -1.05
N LEU A 77 16.30 -4.32 -1.64
CA LEU A 77 15.94 -2.91 -1.55
C LEU A 77 14.60 -2.61 -2.24
N GLU A 78 14.35 -3.23 -3.38
CA GLU A 78 13.13 -3.08 -4.15
C GLU A 78 11.93 -3.57 -3.32
N ARG A 79 12.05 -4.75 -2.67
CA ARG A 79 11.00 -5.32 -1.80
C ARG A 79 10.76 -4.49 -0.55
N VAL A 80 11.82 -4.00 0.11
CA VAL A 80 11.70 -3.06 1.24
C VAL A 80 10.96 -1.81 0.83
N SER A 81 11.26 -1.27 -0.37
CA SER A 81 10.64 -0.06 -0.87
C SER A 81 9.16 -0.27 -1.22
N ALA A 82 8.82 -1.40 -1.84
CA ALA A 82 7.45 -1.82 -2.12
C ALA A 82 6.62 -1.98 -0.83
N ALA A 83 7.17 -2.68 0.17
CA ALA A 83 6.53 -2.85 1.47
C ALA A 83 6.37 -1.51 2.21
N SER A 84 7.40 -0.63 2.15
CA SER A 84 7.34 0.70 2.77
C SER A 84 6.27 1.59 2.13
N ALA A 85 6.19 1.61 0.80
CA ALA A 85 5.16 2.33 0.06
C ALA A 85 3.74 1.84 0.41
N SER A 86 3.56 0.53 0.50
CA SER A 86 2.27 -0.06 0.88
C SER A 86 1.90 0.21 2.33
N CYS A 87 2.85 0.13 3.26
CA CYS A 87 2.63 0.50 4.67
C CYS A 87 2.34 2.00 4.84
N GLU A 88 2.95 2.87 4.02
CA GLU A 88 2.64 4.31 4.01
C GLU A 88 1.18 4.54 3.62
N VAL A 89 0.69 3.87 2.56
CA VAL A 89 -0.73 3.93 2.16
C VAL A 89 -1.62 3.35 3.25
N ALA A 90 -1.30 2.16 3.81
CA ALA A 90 -2.06 1.57 4.91
C ALA A 90 -2.20 2.51 6.12
N ARG A 91 -1.13 3.23 6.47
CA ARG A 91 -1.13 4.19 7.57
C ARG A 91 -2.03 5.41 7.30
N LEU A 92 -2.22 5.78 6.04
CA LEU A 92 -3.09 6.88 5.64
C LEU A 92 -4.56 6.49 5.49
N THR A 93 -4.83 5.18 5.34
CA THR A 93 -6.19 4.62 5.18
C THR A 93 -6.70 3.89 6.43
N SER A 94 -5.95 3.84 7.53
CA SER A 94 -6.39 3.26 8.79
C SER A 94 -6.40 4.32 9.91
N PHE A 95 -7.31 4.19 10.87
CA PHE A 95 -7.52 5.17 11.95
C PHE A 95 -7.65 4.46 13.30
N GLU A 96 -7.34 5.19 14.40
CA GLU A 96 -7.35 4.61 15.75
C GLU A 96 -8.75 4.16 16.20
N ASP A 97 -9.79 4.88 15.79
CA ASP A 97 -11.17 4.64 16.22
C ASP A 97 -12.04 3.95 15.15
N ALA A 98 -11.45 3.50 14.05
CA ALA A 98 -12.19 2.88 12.95
C ALA A 98 -11.73 1.42 12.77
N GLU A 99 -12.67 0.49 12.85
CA GLU A 99 -12.43 -0.93 12.56
C GLU A 99 -12.79 -1.24 11.12
N ASP A 100 -11.88 -1.84 10.39
CA ASP A 100 -12.08 -2.33 9.03
C ASP A 100 -11.39 -3.67 8.83
N SER A 101 -12.16 -4.72 8.86
CA SER A 101 -11.66 -6.10 8.72
C SER A 101 -11.05 -6.43 7.36
N PHE A 102 -11.13 -5.53 6.37
CA PHE A 102 -10.57 -5.72 5.03
C PHE A 102 -9.09 -5.34 4.95
N VAL A 103 -8.67 -4.28 5.65
CA VAL A 103 -7.36 -3.63 5.42
C VAL A 103 -6.20 -4.52 5.86
N TYR A 104 -6.29 -5.14 7.05
CA TYR A 104 -5.20 -6.00 7.57
C TYR A 104 -4.96 -7.25 6.71
N PRO A 105 -5.97 -8.08 6.37
CA PRO A 105 -5.75 -9.24 5.50
C PRO A 105 -5.23 -8.87 4.12
N LEU A 106 -5.67 -7.72 3.58
CA LEU A 106 -5.20 -7.23 2.29
C LEU A 106 -3.70 -6.88 2.34
N LEU A 107 -3.26 -6.14 3.36
CA LEU A 107 -1.84 -5.78 3.53
C LEU A 107 -0.99 -7.02 3.80
N SER A 108 -1.41 -7.91 4.71
CA SER A 108 -0.71 -9.16 5.01
C SER A 108 -0.49 -10.01 3.74
N ARG A 109 -1.55 -10.17 2.91
CA ARG A 109 -1.41 -10.89 1.64
C ARG A 109 -0.51 -10.16 0.63
N ALA A 110 -0.56 -8.82 0.60
CA ALA A 110 0.32 -8.02 -0.26
C ALA A 110 1.80 -8.19 0.12
N LEU A 111 2.13 -8.12 1.42
CA LEU A 111 3.51 -8.33 1.90
C LEU A 111 4.06 -9.70 1.48
N ARG A 112 3.24 -10.76 1.58
CA ARG A 112 3.61 -12.08 1.07
C ARG A 112 3.77 -12.11 -0.45
N ALA A 113 2.90 -11.39 -1.19
CA ALA A 113 3.03 -11.28 -2.65
C ALA A 113 4.35 -10.60 -3.06
N PHE A 114 4.81 -9.60 -2.28
CA PHE A 114 6.11 -8.97 -2.54
C PHE A 114 7.28 -9.94 -2.31
N GLU A 115 7.18 -10.87 -1.34
CA GLU A 115 8.17 -11.93 -1.15
C GLU A 115 8.15 -12.98 -2.27
N GLU A 116 6.99 -13.22 -2.86
CA GLU A 116 6.74 -14.21 -3.91
C GLU A 116 7.02 -13.67 -5.32
N ALA A 117 7.05 -12.35 -5.52
CA ALA A 117 7.31 -11.73 -6.83
C ALA A 117 8.62 -12.22 -7.43
N VAL A 118 8.56 -12.70 -8.68
CA VAL A 118 9.70 -13.33 -9.35
C VAL A 118 10.65 -12.32 -9.98
N ASP A 119 10.16 -11.11 -10.28
CA ASP A 119 10.89 -10.02 -10.91
C ASP A 119 10.25 -8.66 -10.57
N GLN A 120 10.87 -7.58 -11.04
CA GLN A 120 10.41 -6.21 -10.79
C GLN A 120 9.03 -5.93 -11.37
N PRO A 121 8.66 -6.33 -12.59
CA PRO A 121 7.31 -6.12 -13.11
C PRO A 121 6.20 -6.72 -12.23
N HIS A 122 6.41 -7.92 -11.67
CA HIS A 122 5.44 -8.53 -10.76
C HIS A 122 5.39 -7.82 -9.41
N LEU A 123 6.53 -7.32 -8.92
CA LEU A 123 6.57 -6.49 -7.71
C LEU A 123 5.77 -5.20 -7.90
N ASP A 124 6.02 -4.46 -8.99
CA ASP A 124 5.31 -3.22 -9.34
C ASP A 124 3.81 -3.46 -9.51
N LEU A 125 3.44 -4.55 -10.19
CA LEU A 125 2.06 -4.95 -10.40
C LEU A 125 1.32 -5.23 -9.09
N THR A 126 1.98 -5.91 -8.15
CA THR A 126 1.40 -6.23 -6.84
C THR A 126 1.27 -5.00 -5.93
N VAL A 127 2.23 -4.07 -5.97
CA VAL A 127 2.10 -2.76 -5.30
C VAL A 127 0.92 -1.97 -5.87
N ALA A 128 0.83 -1.86 -7.20
CA ALA A 128 -0.28 -1.18 -7.85
C ALA A 128 -1.63 -1.80 -7.47
N ALA A 129 -1.70 -3.14 -7.45
CA ALA A 129 -2.91 -3.85 -7.05
C ALA A 129 -3.30 -3.59 -5.59
N TYR A 130 -2.34 -3.59 -4.67
CA TYR A 130 -2.60 -3.25 -3.27
C TYR A 130 -3.23 -1.86 -3.16
N VAL A 131 -2.62 -0.86 -3.77
CA VAL A 131 -3.07 0.54 -3.71
C VAL A 131 -4.47 0.70 -4.29
N PHE A 132 -4.73 0.17 -5.50
CA PHE A 132 -6.06 0.27 -6.10
C PHE A 132 -7.13 -0.50 -5.33
N LYS A 133 -6.79 -1.64 -4.71
CA LYS A 133 -7.75 -2.41 -3.90
C LYS A 133 -8.12 -1.69 -2.61
N VAL A 134 -7.15 -1.18 -1.86
CA VAL A 134 -7.44 -0.47 -0.61
C VAL A 134 -8.20 0.82 -0.89
N LEU A 135 -7.81 1.61 -1.90
CA LEU A 135 -8.50 2.85 -2.24
C LEU A 135 -9.89 2.61 -2.83
N ALA A 136 -10.08 1.54 -3.63
CA ALA A 136 -11.40 1.16 -4.10
C ALA A 136 -12.34 0.75 -2.95
N HIS A 137 -11.81 0.13 -1.90
CA HIS A 137 -12.55 -0.21 -0.68
C HIS A 137 -12.92 1.06 0.10
N GLU A 138 -12.02 2.03 0.20
CA GLU A 138 -12.25 3.34 0.82
C GLU A 138 -13.21 4.25 0.03
N GLY A 139 -13.78 3.77 -1.06
CA GLY A 139 -14.71 4.54 -1.90
C GLY A 139 -14.08 5.26 -3.08
N TRP A 140 -12.77 5.19 -3.25
CA TRP A 140 -12.03 5.76 -4.39
C TRP A 140 -11.80 4.72 -5.50
N ARG A 141 -12.89 4.07 -5.94
CA ARG A 141 -12.83 3.15 -7.08
C ARG A 141 -12.85 3.95 -8.38
N PRO A 142 -11.84 3.82 -9.27
CA PRO A 142 -11.87 4.53 -10.54
C PRO A 142 -13.01 4.02 -11.46
N GLU A 143 -13.65 4.94 -12.19
CA GLU A 143 -14.53 4.57 -13.30
C GLU A 143 -13.65 4.15 -14.49
N LEU A 144 -13.81 2.92 -14.96
CA LEU A 144 -12.97 2.32 -16.01
C LEU A 144 -13.77 1.81 -17.22
N ASP A 145 -15.10 1.79 -17.14
CA ASP A 145 -15.94 1.19 -18.18
C ASP A 145 -16.49 2.24 -19.16
N HIS A 146 -16.71 3.45 -18.66
CA HIS A 146 -17.29 4.56 -19.42
C HIS A 146 -16.53 5.85 -19.15
N CYS A 147 -16.68 6.83 -20.03
CA CYS A 147 -16.21 8.17 -19.75
C CYS A 147 -16.93 8.73 -18.52
N ILE A 148 -16.19 9.07 -17.47
CA ILE A 148 -16.76 9.55 -16.21
C ILE A 148 -17.53 10.88 -16.37
N ALA A 149 -17.20 11.67 -17.40
CA ALA A 149 -17.83 12.97 -17.65
C ALA A 149 -19.10 12.89 -18.50
N CYS A 150 -19.15 12.03 -19.52
CA CYS A 150 -20.29 12.00 -20.47
C CYS A 150 -20.91 10.62 -20.70
N GLY A 151 -20.35 9.55 -20.12
CA GLY A 151 -20.85 8.19 -20.26
C GLY A 151 -20.48 7.49 -21.59
N ASP A 152 -19.58 8.06 -22.40
CA ASP A 152 -19.09 7.42 -23.64
C ASP A 152 -18.51 6.03 -23.32
N PRO A 153 -18.94 4.94 -24.03
CA PRO A 153 -18.49 3.59 -23.72
C PRO A 153 -17.07 3.25 -24.22
N SER A 154 -16.39 4.18 -24.86
CA SER A 154 -15.07 3.97 -25.46
C SER A 154 -14.01 4.92 -24.90
N PRO A 155 -13.73 4.89 -23.59
CA PRO A 155 -12.74 5.77 -23.00
C PRO A 155 -11.33 5.36 -23.46
N MET A 156 -10.50 6.34 -23.80
CA MET A 156 -9.11 6.18 -24.22
C MET A 156 -8.13 7.10 -23.48
N TRP A 157 -8.61 7.76 -22.43
CA TRP A 157 -7.83 8.66 -21.58
C TRP A 157 -8.13 8.33 -20.12
N PHE A 158 -7.22 8.69 -19.24
CA PHE A 158 -7.38 8.51 -17.80
C PHE A 158 -6.95 9.76 -17.04
N SER A 159 -7.68 10.12 -16.00
CA SER A 159 -7.32 11.21 -15.11
C SER A 159 -7.59 10.82 -13.66
N SER A 160 -6.53 10.84 -12.83
CA SER A 160 -6.68 10.64 -11.38
C SER A 160 -7.54 11.73 -10.75
N ALA A 161 -7.38 12.97 -11.19
CA ALA A 161 -8.15 14.10 -10.67
C ALA A 161 -9.65 14.05 -11.08
N ALA A 162 -9.96 13.52 -12.26
CA ALA A 162 -11.35 13.34 -12.68
C ALA A 162 -12.00 12.09 -12.03
N GLY A 163 -11.22 11.17 -11.51
CA GLY A 163 -11.72 9.96 -10.88
C GLY A 163 -11.89 8.76 -11.83
N GLY A 164 -11.29 8.77 -13.02
CA GLY A 164 -11.40 7.64 -13.92
C GLY A 164 -11.10 7.91 -15.40
N ALA A 165 -11.66 7.02 -16.24
CA ALA A 165 -11.46 7.03 -17.66
C ALA A 165 -12.30 8.12 -18.37
N LEU A 166 -11.78 8.63 -19.47
CA LEU A 166 -12.36 9.74 -20.26
C LEU A 166 -12.33 9.42 -21.75
N CYS A 167 -13.31 9.91 -22.49
CA CYS A 167 -13.25 9.98 -23.95
C CYS A 167 -12.34 11.13 -24.41
N GLU A 168 -11.94 11.15 -25.67
CA GLU A 168 -11.03 12.16 -26.22
C GLU A 168 -11.56 13.58 -26.08
N SER A 169 -12.86 13.79 -26.31
CA SER A 169 -13.47 15.12 -26.23
C SER A 169 -13.43 15.66 -24.80
N CYS A 170 -13.80 14.87 -23.80
CA CYS A 170 -13.78 15.30 -22.41
C CYS A 170 -12.34 15.48 -21.87
N ALA A 171 -11.42 14.63 -22.31
CA ALA A 171 -10.01 14.71 -21.90
C ALA A 171 -9.33 16.03 -22.31
N ARG A 172 -9.76 16.65 -23.41
CA ARG A 172 -9.22 17.96 -23.85
C ARG A 172 -9.56 19.11 -22.90
N GLU A 173 -10.65 18.97 -22.15
CA GLU A 173 -11.13 19.98 -21.21
C GLU A 173 -10.65 19.73 -19.77
N ILE A 174 -10.10 18.55 -19.48
CA ILE A 174 -9.67 18.13 -18.14
C ILE A 174 -8.15 18.14 -18.07
N PRO A 175 -7.54 19.08 -17.32
CA PRO A 175 -6.08 19.12 -17.17
C PRO A 175 -5.53 17.84 -16.54
N GLY A 176 -4.38 17.37 -17.04
CA GLY A 176 -3.71 16.18 -16.52
C GLY A 176 -4.32 14.85 -16.96
N ALA A 177 -5.25 14.85 -17.93
CA ALA A 177 -5.69 13.63 -18.57
C ALA A 177 -4.57 13.06 -19.46
N GLU A 178 -4.30 11.77 -19.34
CA GLU A 178 -3.26 11.03 -20.05
C GLU A 178 -3.89 9.98 -20.97
N PRO A 179 -3.34 9.72 -22.17
CA PRO A 179 -3.78 8.61 -22.99
C PRO A 179 -3.62 7.28 -22.29
N ILE A 180 -4.60 6.39 -22.43
CA ILE A 180 -4.56 5.04 -21.91
C ILE A 180 -4.85 4.04 -23.01
N SER A 181 -4.00 3.01 -23.13
CA SER A 181 -4.23 1.91 -24.06
C SER A 181 -5.31 0.96 -23.58
N PRO A 182 -5.99 0.21 -24.48
CA PRO A 182 -6.92 -0.83 -24.09
C PRO A 182 -6.31 -1.89 -23.15
N SER A 183 -5.03 -2.21 -23.34
CA SER A 183 -4.30 -3.14 -22.47
C SER A 183 -4.12 -2.58 -21.06
N GLN A 184 -3.68 -1.33 -20.93
CA GLN A 184 -3.55 -0.67 -19.62
C GLN A 184 -4.89 -0.56 -18.90
N LEU A 185 -5.96 -0.24 -19.63
CA LEU A 185 -7.31 -0.20 -19.06
C LEU A 185 -7.78 -1.58 -18.56
N ALA A 186 -7.49 -2.65 -19.33
CA ALA A 186 -7.76 -4.02 -18.91
C ALA A 186 -6.97 -4.40 -17.64
N TRP A 187 -5.69 -4.01 -17.58
CA TRP A 187 -4.86 -4.22 -16.39
C TRP A 187 -5.37 -3.46 -15.17
N MET A 188 -5.80 -2.21 -15.29
CA MET A 188 -6.39 -1.46 -14.17
C MET A 188 -7.63 -2.18 -13.60
N ARG A 189 -8.48 -2.74 -14.46
CA ARG A 189 -9.61 -3.57 -13.99
C ARG A 189 -9.13 -4.83 -13.27
N ALA A 190 -8.09 -5.49 -13.80
CA ALA A 190 -7.50 -6.68 -13.21
C ALA A 190 -6.85 -6.40 -11.85
N LEU A 191 -6.17 -5.27 -11.67
CA LEU A 191 -5.59 -4.86 -10.38
C LEU A 191 -6.63 -4.85 -9.25
N ILE A 192 -7.85 -4.43 -9.55
CA ILE A 192 -8.94 -4.36 -8.55
C ILE A 192 -9.61 -5.73 -8.39
N GLY A 193 -9.87 -6.43 -9.49
CA GLY A 193 -10.71 -7.64 -9.51
C GLY A 193 -9.99 -8.96 -9.28
N SER A 194 -8.69 -9.06 -9.62
CA SER A 194 -7.92 -10.30 -9.52
C SER A 194 -7.29 -10.49 -8.13
N THR A 195 -7.01 -11.72 -7.74
CA THR A 195 -6.21 -12.01 -6.54
C THR A 195 -4.73 -11.73 -6.80
N PHE A 196 -3.92 -11.60 -5.74
CA PHE A 196 -2.47 -11.46 -5.88
C PHE A 196 -1.84 -12.69 -6.56
N ASP A 197 -2.34 -13.89 -6.27
CA ASP A 197 -1.87 -15.12 -6.92
C ASP A 197 -2.09 -15.10 -8.44
N GLN A 198 -3.25 -14.60 -8.88
CA GLN A 198 -3.54 -14.43 -10.31
C GLN A 198 -2.64 -13.39 -10.97
N LEU A 199 -2.34 -12.30 -10.26
CA LEU A 199 -1.45 -11.25 -10.76
C LEU A 199 0.02 -11.72 -10.84
N LEU A 200 0.48 -12.49 -9.85
CA LEU A 200 1.82 -13.08 -9.84
C LEU A 200 2.03 -14.16 -10.92
N ALA A 201 0.95 -14.77 -11.38
CA ALA A 201 0.98 -15.78 -12.46
C ALA A 201 0.73 -15.18 -13.85
N ALA A 202 0.45 -13.89 -13.95
CA ALA A 202 0.08 -13.24 -15.20
C ALA A 202 1.33 -12.78 -15.98
N ASP A 203 1.23 -12.73 -17.31
CA ASP A 203 2.30 -12.21 -18.16
C ASP A 203 2.14 -10.69 -18.32
N VAL A 204 2.98 -9.93 -17.63
CA VAL A 204 3.00 -8.46 -17.65
C VAL A 204 4.32 -7.93 -18.19
N THR A 205 4.26 -6.97 -19.11
CA THR A 205 5.49 -6.30 -19.60
C THR A 205 6.00 -5.27 -18.59
N SER A 206 7.31 -5.07 -18.54
CA SER A 206 7.95 -4.07 -17.66
C SER A 206 7.39 -2.67 -17.87
N GLU A 207 7.16 -2.28 -19.14
CA GLU A 207 6.58 -0.97 -19.47
C GLU A 207 5.16 -0.80 -18.88
N CYS A 208 4.34 -1.84 -19.01
CA CYS A 208 2.97 -1.81 -18.47
C CYS A 208 2.98 -1.76 -16.94
N ALA A 209 3.78 -2.59 -16.29
CA ALA A 209 3.90 -2.63 -14.83
C ALA A 209 4.38 -1.29 -14.25
N LEU A 210 5.41 -0.70 -14.86
CA LEU A 210 5.92 0.63 -14.47
C LEU A 210 4.87 1.73 -14.65
N TRP A 211 4.10 1.70 -15.75
CA TRP A 211 3.01 2.65 -15.95
C TRP A 211 1.92 2.47 -14.89
N LEU A 212 1.55 1.23 -14.57
CA LEU A 212 0.52 0.91 -13.58
C LEU A 212 0.91 1.35 -12.17
N VAL A 213 2.14 1.10 -11.73
CA VAL A 213 2.61 1.52 -10.41
C VAL A 213 2.73 3.04 -10.32
N GLY A 214 3.16 3.71 -11.38
CA GLY A 214 3.15 5.17 -11.47
C GLY A 214 1.73 5.76 -11.42
N CYS A 215 0.76 5.11 -12.08
CA CYS A 215 -0.64 5.46 -12.02
C CYS A 215 -1.21 5.28 -10.59
N ALA A 216 -0.87 4.17 -9.92
CA ALA A 216 -1.27 3.90 -8.53
C ALA A 216 -0.73 4.97 -7.57
N HIS A 217 0.52 5.41 -7.74
CA HIS A 217 1.09 6.52 -6.98
C HIS A 217 0.28 7.81 -7.16
N ARG A 218 0.05 8.23 -8.43
CA ARG A 218 -0.74 9.45 -8.71
C ARG A 218 -2.16 9.36 -8.18
N TRP A 219 -2.78 8.17 -8.29
CA TRP A 219 -4.10 7.90 -7.74
C TRP A 219 -4.12 8.09 -6.22
N ALA A 220 -3.20 7.44 -5.51
CA ALA A 220 -3.10 7.55 -4.06
C ALA A 220 -2.79 8.98 -3.60
N ALA A 221 -1.82 9.65 -4.22
CA ALA A 221 -1.47 11.03 -3.88
C ALA A 221 -2.64 11.99 -4.05
N THR A 222 -3.45 11.80 -5.12
CA THR A 222 -4.62 12.64 -5.41
C THR A 222 -5.74 12.42 -4.39
N HIS A 223 -6.09 11.16 -4.09
CA HIS A 223 -7.27 10.86 -3.26
C HIS A 223 -7.00 10.85 -1.77
N LEU A 224 -5.75 10.65 -1.35
CA LEU A 224 -5.35 10.77 0.06
C LEU A 224 -4.89 12.20 0.42
N ASP A 225 -4.80 13.10 -0.56
CA ASP A 225 -4.28 14.47 -0.40
C ASP A 225 -2.97 14.49 0.39
N ALA A 226 -2.06 13.59 0.06
CA ALA A 226 -0.83 13.37 0.80
C ALA A 226 0.38 13.18 -0.13
N ARG A 227 1.53 13.62 0.36
CA ARG A 227 2.81 13.31 -0.26
C ARG A 227 3.29 11.93 0.22
N LEU A 228 3.43 10.99 -0.71
CA LEU A 228 3.80 9.60 -0.46
C LEU A 228 5.32 9.41 -0.62
N ARG A 229 6.08 9.72 0.44
CA ARG A 229 7.56 9.75 0.37
C ARG A 229 8.20 8.38 0.15
N ALA A 230 7.67 7.35 0.79
CA ALA A 230 8.16 5.99 0.60
C ALA A 230 7.85 5.50 -0.81
N PHE A 231 6.67 5.85 -1.33
CA PHE A 231 6.28 5.52 -2.69
C PHE A 231 7.11 6.30 -3.74
N GLU A 232 7.35 7.60 -3.52
CA GLU A 232 8.23 8.40 -4.38
C GLU A 232 9.66 7.81 -4.42
N PHE A 233 10.18 7.34 -3.28
CA PHE A 233 11.47 6.68 -3.20
C PHE A 233 11.50 5.37 -4.00
N MET A 234 10.46 4.52 -3.87
CA MET A 234 10.33 3.29 -4.63
C MET A 234 10.35 3.54 -6.15
N LEU A 235 9.65 4.58 -6.63
CA LEU A 235 9.61 4.92 -8.05
C LEU A 235 10.92 5.53 -8.58
N ALA A 236 11.84 5.91 -7.72
CA ALA A 236 13.13 6.50 -8.07
C ALA A 236 14.28 5.47 -8.14
N LEU A 237 14.02 4.20 -7.76
CA LEU A 237 14.98 3.09 -7.87
C LEU A 237 15.04 2.55 -9.29
#